data_dd7a65520535ee1519f503a0066984cb
#
_entry.id   dd7a65520535ee1519f503a0066984cb
#
_cell.length_a   1.000
_cell.length_b   1.000
_cell.length_c   1.000
_cell.angle_alpha   90.00
_cell.angle_beta   90.00
_cell.angle_gamma   90.00
#
_symmetry.space_group_name_H-M   'P 1'
#
loop_
_entity.id
_entity.type
_entity.pdbx_description
1 polymer ?
#
loop_
_entity_poly.entity_id
_entity_poly.type
_entity_poly.pdbx_seq_one_letter_code
_entity_poly.pdbx_strand_id
1 'polypeptide(L)'
;TEPWAKEVILGLAGYFDETKARANLDELGALSERLAKLPTPLNVVGWYFPVEIDPTWGDAPKLAAILNKLPRPLWISVYDSANVGPDDVAKWLQVWLPKDVGVFFQDGVGVHAREARVALDYVTAMEKRLGKQRVRVIVEAFRPQVGGGFRAATAAELMPQLNTYGARRVYLFDGPHYVPDTLVDELKAGFAKDGKRP
;
A
#
# COMPACT_ATOMS: atom_id res chain seq x y z
N THR A 1 -3.98 3.24 -22.73
CA THR A 1 -3.76 3.95 -21.44
C THR A 1 -5.03 4.70 -21.10
N GLU A 2 -5.59 4.40 -19.96
CA GLU A 2 -6.78 5.09 -19.48
C GLU A 2 -6.48 6.58 -19.24
N PRO A 3 -7.36 7.52 -19.58
CA PRO A 3 -7.12 8.96 -19.46
C PRO A 3 -6.82 9.41 -18.02
N TRP A 4 -7.25 8.63 -17.03
CA TRP A 4 -7.02 8.89 -15.60
C TRP A 4 -5.66 8.36 -15.10
N ALA A 5 -5.03 7.41 -15.80
CA ALA A 5 -3.74 6.82 -15.42
C ALA A 5 -2.57 7.71 -15.82
N LYS A 6 -2.52 8.93 -15.26
CA LYS A 6 -1.51 9.95 -15.60
C LYS A 6 -0.14 9.66 -15.03
N GLU A 7 -0.10 9.05 -13.85
CA GLU A 7 1.11 8.67 -13.12
C GLU A 7 0.96 7.23 -12.65
N VAL A 8 1.96 6.40 -12.93
CA VAL A 8 1.90 4.98 -12.59
C VAL A 8 3.07 4.62 -11.68
N ILE A 9 2.77 4.02 -10.53
CA ILE A 9 3.74 3.24 -9.76
C ILE A 9 3.60 1.81 -10.26
N LEU A 10 4.59 1.36 -11.03
CA LEU A 10 4.50 0.10 -11.73
C LEU A 10 4.96 -1.06 -10.84
N GLY A 11 4.13 -2.10 -10.74
CA GLY A 11 4.48 -3.34 -10.05
C GLY A 11 5.61 -4.08 -10.76
N LEU A 12 6.57 -4.55 -9.98
CA LEU A 12 7.65 -5.43 -10.41
C LEU A 12 7.22 -6.90 -10.30
N ALA A 13 8.17 -7.83 -10.37
CA ALA A 13 7.87 -9.25 -10.29
C ALA A 13 7.34 -9.65 -8.90
N GLY A 14 6.31 -10.47 -8.88
CA GLY A 14 5.70 -11.00 -7.66
C GLY A 14 4.92 -12.27 -7.92
N TYR A 15 4.53 -12.94 -6.85
CA TYR A 15 3.56 -14.00 -6.86
C TYR A 15 2.33 -13.56 -6.07
N PHE A 16 1.16 -14.05 -6.47
CA PHE A 16 -0.07 -13.81 -5.72
C PHE A 16 -0.04 -14.51 -4.33
N ASP A 17 0.60 -15.68 -4.27
CA ASP A 17 0.81 -16.41 -3.02
C ASP A 17 2.03 -15.85 -2.29
N GLU A 18 1.80 -15.23 -1.12
CA GLU A 18 2.84 -14.64 -0.28
C GLU A 18 3.88 -15.65 0.21
N THR A 19 3.49 -16.88 0.51
CA THR A 19 4.42 -17.93 0.94
C THR A 19 5.39 -18.23 -0.20
N LYS A 20 4.86 -18.37 -1.42
CA LYS A 20 5.68 -18.57 -2.62
C LYS A 20 6.55 -17.36 -2.92
N ALA A 21 6.02 -16.14 -2.78
CA ALA A 21 6.78 -14.91 -2.98
C ALA A 21 7.99 -14.84 -2.03
N ARG A 22 7.76 -15.07 -0.75
CA ARG A 22 8.80 -15.06 0.30
C ARG A 22 9.84 -16.16 0.14
N ALA A 23 9.47 -17.31 -0.45
CA ALA A 23 10.39 -18.40 -0.73
C ALA A 23 11.27 -18.18 -1.97
N ASN A 24 10.94 -17.23 -2.86
CA ASN A 24 11.60 -17.01 -4.15
C ASN A 24 12.13 -15.58 -4.32
N LEU A 25 12.59 -14.95 -3.26
CA LEU A 25 12.98 -13.54 -3.25
C LEU A 25 14.11 -13.20 -4.24
N ASP A 26 15.13 -14.05 -4.34
CA ASP A 26 16.26 -13.82 -5.24
C ASP A 26 15.82 -13.87 -6.72
N GLU A 27 14.96 -14.83 -7.07
CA GLU A 27 14.36 -14.92 -8.40
C GLU A 27 13.52 -13.68 -8.72
N LEU A 28 12.64 -13.28 -7.79
CA LEU A 28 11.79 -12.09 -7.94
C LEU A 28 12.63 -10.81 -8.06
N GLY A 29 13.71 -10.70 -7.28
CA GLY A 29 14.65 -9.59 -7.37
C GLY A 29 15.31 -9.51 -8.74
N ALA A 30 15.90 -10.61 -9.21
CA ALA A 30 16.56 -10.69 -10.51
C ALA A 30 15.60 -10.44 -11.69
N LEU A 31 14.36 -10.95 -11.61
CA LEU A 31 13.33 -10.69 -12.61
C LEU A 31 12.91 -9.22 -12.57
N SER A 32 12.73 -8.63 -11.40
CA SER A 32 12.38 -7.23 -11.21
C SER A 32 13.41 -6.28 -11.82
N GLU A 33 14.72 -6.56 -11.64
CA GLU A 33 15.80 -5.79 -12.27
C GLU A 33 15.72 -5.80 -13.80
N ARG A 34 15.29 -6.93 -14.39
CA ARG A 34 15.09 -7.05 -15.85
C ARG A 34 13.85 -6.32 -16.31
N LEU A 35 12.72 -6.52 -15.63
CA LEU A 35 11.44 -5.90 -15.99
C LEU A 35 11.52 -4.37 -15.95
N ALA A 36 12.21 -3.81 -14.97
CA ALA A 36 12.37 -2.37 -14.84
C ALA A 36 13.14 -1.70 -16.00
N LYS A 37 13.85 -2.47 -16.80
CA LYS A 37 14.59 -1.99 -17.99
C LYS A 37 13.79 -2.08 -19.28
N LEU A 38 12.62 -2.72 -19.26
CA LEU A 38 11.79 -2.84 -20.44
C LEU A 38 11.13 -1.50 -20.79
N PRO A 39 11.06 -1.14 -22.06
CA PRO A 39 10.34 0.05 -22.48
C PRO A 39 8.85 -0.10 -22.17
N THR A 40 8.22 1.00 -21.77
CA THR A 40 6.79 1.04 -21.52
C THR A 40 6.21 2.37 -22.01
N PRO A 41 4.98 2.40 -22.55
CA PRO A 41 4.31 3.64 -22.92
C PRO A 41 3.72 4.38 -21.71
N LEU A 42 3.83 3.81 -20.50
CA LEU A 42 3.27 4.38 -19.29
C LEU A 42 4.19 5.47 -18.73
N ASN A 43 3.58 6.50 -18.12
CA ASN A 43 4.32 7.48 -17.33
C ASN A 43 4.64 6.89 -15.95
N VAL A 44 5.72 6.13 -15.87
CA VAL A 44 6.16 5.47 -14.63
C VAL A 44 6.87 6.49 -13.73
N VAL A 45 6.25 6.81 -12.61
CA VAL A 45 6.79 7.74 -11.59
C VAL A 45 7.35 7.02 -10.36
N GLY A 46 7.33 5.69 -10.36
CA GLY A 46 7.88 4.87 -9.29
C GLY A 46 7.65 3.38 -9.53
N TRP A 47 8.25 2.58 -8.71
CA TRP A 47 8.21 1.13 -8.76
C TRP A 47 7.66 0.56 -7.47
N TYR A 48 7.00 -0.57 -7.55
CA TYR A 48 6.48 -1.29 -6.40
C TYR A 48 6.99 -2.73 -6.42
N PHE A 49 7.68 -3.15 -5.36
CA PHE A 49 8.08 -4.55 -5.20
C PHE A 49 6.97 -5.30 -4.44
N PRO A 50 6.23 -6.19 -5.11
CA PRO A 50 4.98 -6.71 -4.60
C PRO A 50 5.16 -7.95 -3.70
N VAL A 51 5.94 -7.80 -2.64
CA VAL A 51 6.04 -8.76 -1.54
C VAL A 51 5.55 -8.07 -0.28
N GLU A 52 4.54 -8.62 0.36
CA GLU A 52 3.97 -8.05 1.56
C GLU A 52 4.90 -8.26 2.75
N ILE A 53 5.24 -7.15 3.38
CA ILE A 53 6.11 -7.11 4.55
C ILE A 53 5.25 -7.12 5.81
N ASP A 54 5.57 -8.03 6.73
CA ASP A 54 4.88 -8.16 8.00
C ASP A 54 5.91 -8.34 9.13
N PRO A 55 5.76 -7.70 10.30
CA PRO A 55 6.69 -7.85 11.43
C PRO A 55 6.85 -9.30 11.93
N THR A 56 5.84 -10.14 11.68
CA THR A 56 5.91 -11.57 12.01
C THR A 56 6.83 -12.36 11.10
N TRP A 57 7.19 -11.79 9.96
CA TRP A 57 8.12 -12.42 9.02
C TRP A 57 9.57 -12.09 9.38
N GLY A 58 10.22 -13.00 10.14
CA GLY A 58 11.58 -12.80 10.66
C GLY A 58 12.66 -12.55 9.59
N ASP A 59 12.45 -13.04 8.35
CA ASP A 59 13.38 -12.88 7.23
C ASP A 59 13.18 -11.59 6.42
N ALA A 60 12.19 -10.76 6.73
CA ALA A 60 11.93 -9.50 6.03
C ALA A 60 13.16 -8.60 5.89
N PRO A 61 14.09 -8.48 6.88
CA PRO A 61 15.31 -7.70 6.73
C PRO A 61 16.24 -8.15 5.60
N LYS A 62 16.16 -9.41 5.15
CA LYS A 62 16.95 -9.92 4.01
C LYS A 62 16.57 -9.21 2.71
N LEU A 63 15.37 -8.65 2.62
CA LEU A 63 14.94 -7.84 1.47
C LEU A 63 15.82 -6.61 1.23
N ALA A 64 16.47 -6.07 2.24
CA ALA A 64 17.30 -4.86 2.06
C ALA A 64 18.33 -5.02 0.94
N ALA A 65 18.95 -6.20 0.81
CA ALA A 65 19.92 -6.48 -0.24
C ALA A 65 19.30 -6.46 -1.66
N ILE A 66 18.07 -6.97 -1.79
CA ILE A 66 17.31 -6.98 -3.05
C ILE A 66 16.84 -5.56 -3.38
N LEU A 67 16.21 -4.89 -2.41
CA LEU A 67 15.67 -3.55 -2.60
C LEU A 67 16.74 -2.54 -3.00
N ASN A 68 17.99 -2.70 -2.54
CA ASN A 68 19.11 -1.83 -2.92
C ASN A 68 19.49 -1.93 -4.42
N LYS A 69 19.13 -3.01 -5.10
CA LYS A 69 19.41 -3.20 -6.54
C LYS A 69 18.31 -2.70 -7.46
N LEU A 70 17.10 -2.48 -6.92
CA LEU A 70 15.93 -2.09 -7.69
C LEU A 70 15.91 -0.58 -7.98
N PRO A 71 15.25 -0.13 -9.06
CA PRO A 71 15.20 1.27 -9.45
C PRO A 71 14.43 2.15 -8.45
N ARG A 72 14.63 3.47 -8.56
CA ARG A 72 14.00 4.49 -7.71
C ARG A 72 13.08 5.41 -8.52
N PRO A 73 12.08 6.01 -7.85
CA PRO A 73 11.57 5.75 -6.49
C PRO A 73 11.00 4.33 -6.34
N LEU A 74 11.26 3.69 -5.20
CA LEU A 74 10.81 2.32 -4.93
C LEU A 74 9.92 2.27 -3.68
N TRP A 75 8.90 1.44 -3.73
CA TRP A 75 7.91 1.24 -2.69
C TRP A 75 7.72 -0.24 -2.37
N ILE A 76 7.41 -0.53 -1.11
CA ILE A 76 6.96 -1.83 -0.62
C ILE A 76 5.65 -1.67 0.15
N SER A 77 4.85 -2.74 0.26
CA SER A 77 3.69 -2.75 1.16
C SER A 77 4.06 -3.35 2.52
N VAL A 78 3.45 -2.80 3.56
CA VAL A 78 3.59 -3.27 4.94
C VAL A 78 2.22 -3.48 5.55
N TYR A 79 2.02 -4.64 6.12
CA TYR A 79 0.88 -4.99 6.94
C TYR A 79 1.36 -5.42 8.33
N ASP A 80 0.58 -5.21 9.36
CA ASP A 80 0.83 -5.72 10.70
C ASP A 80 -0.32 -6.65 11.10
N SER A 81 -0.20 -7.91 10.74
CA SER A 81 -1.21 -8.92 11.00
C SER A 81 -1.36 -9.27 12.48
N ALA A 82 -0.29 -9.14 13.25
CA ALA A 82 -0.27 -9.44 14.67
C ALA A 82 -0.63 -8.25 15.57
N ASN A 83 -0.84 -7.05 14.98
CA ASN A 83 -1.09 -5.82 15.72
C ASN A 83 -0.01 -5.56 16.80
N VAL A 84 1.28 -5.67 16.42
CA VAL A 84 2.41 -5.41 17.34
C VAL A 84 2.49 -3.96 17.77
N GLY A 85 1.91 -3.05 17.00
CA GLY A 85 1.74 -1.65 17.36
C GLY A 85 2.54 -0.66 16.53
N PRO A 86 2.08 0.62 16.50
CA PRO A 86 2.61 1.63 15.58
C PRO A 86 4.10 1.95 15.78
N ASP A 87 4.53 2.12 17.03
CA ASP A 87 5.93 2.45 17.32
C ASP A 87 6.89 1.30 17.03
N ASP A 88 6.47 0.06 17.31
CA ASP A 88 7.30 -1.13 17.10
C ASP A 88 7.47 -1.42 15.61
N VAL A 89 6.39 -1.34 14.80
CA VAL A 89 6.49 -1.46 13.34
C VAL A 89 7.40 -0.38 12.75
N ALA A 90 7.21 0.87 13.15
CA ALA A 90 8.01 1.98 12.64
C ALA A 90 9.49 1.87 13.02
N LYS A 91 9.79 1.43 14.25
CA LYS A 91 11.15 1.16 14.74
C LYS A 91 11.78 0.00 13.98
N TRP A 92 11.05 -1.10 13.81
CA TRP A 92 11.50 -2.27 13.08
C TRP A 92 11.87 -1.93 11.64
N LEU A 93 11.00 -1.22 10.90
CA LEU A 93 11.31 -0.75 9.55
C LEU A 93 12.54 0.16 9.50
N GLN A 94 12.69 1.07 10.46
CA GLN A 94 13.82 2.00 10.52
C GLN A 94 15.17 1.29 10.60
N VAL A 95 15.22 0.10 11.22
CA VAL A 95 16.46 -0.67 11.42
C VAL A 95 17.01 -1.25 10.11
N TRP A 96 16.16 -1.74 9.23
CA TRP A 96 16.61 -2.51 8.08
C TRP A 96 16.20 -1.94 6.71
N LEU A 97 15.11 -1.17 6.63
CA LEU A 97 14.61 -0.66 5.35
C LEU A 97 15.57 0.38 4.76
N PRO A 98 16.01 0.24 3.49
CA PRO A 98 16.86 1.25 2.84
C PRO A 98 16.23 2.65 2.91
N LYS A 99 17.05 3.68 3.16
CA LYS A 99 16.59 5.04 3.47
C LYS A 99 15.84 5.72 2.32
N ASP A 100 15.97 5.22 1.11
CA ASP A 100 15.36 5.72 -0.13
C ASP A 100 14.21 4.85 -0.65
N VAL A 101 13.78 3.86 0.14
CA VAL A 101 12.60 3.03 -0.14
C VAL A 101 11.40 3.53 0.67
N GLY A 102 10.27 3.72 -0.01
CA GLY A 102 9.02 4.13 0.60
C GLY A 102 8.15 2.95 1.05
N VAL A 103 7.15 3.25 1.86
CA VAL A 103 6.22 2.30 2.45
C VAL A 103 4.78 2.66 2.05
N PHE A 104 4.04 1.70 1.56
CA PHE A 104 2.59 1.67 1.52
C PHE A 104 2.11 0.89 2.74
N PHE A 105 1.55 1.56 3.73
CA PHE A 105 0.95 0.89 4.87
C PHE A 105 -0.49 0.49 4.57
N GLN A 106 -0.81 -0.80 4.68
CA GLN A 106 -2.16 -1.31 4.53
C GLN A 106 -2.94 -1.07 5.82
N ASP A 107 -4.06 -0.35 5.71
CA ASP A 107 -4.77 0.13 6.89
C ASP A 107 -5.54 -0.96 7.67
N GLY A 108 -5.82 -2.09 7.05
CA GLY A 108 -6.48 -3.22 7.71
C GLY A 108 -7.93 -2.93 8.14
N VAL A 109 -8.54 -1.87 7.62
CA VAL A 109 -9.92 -1.50 7.96
C VAL A 109 -10.92 -2.37 7.22
N GLY A 110 -10.62 -2.73 5.99
CA GLY A 110 -11.48 -3.57 5.16
C GLY A 110 -11.64 -4.98 5.72
N VAL A 111 -10.59 -5.56 6.27
CA VAL A 111 -10.63 -6.87 6.93
C VAL A 111 -11.08 -6.79 8.41
N HIS A 112 -11.44 -5.61 8.90
CA HIS A 112 -11.79 -5.36 10.31
C HIS A 112 -10.65 -5.71 11.31
N ALA A 113 -9.39 -5.63 10.89
CA ALA A 113 -8.26 -5.85 11.78
C ALA A 113 -8.04 -4.67 12.74
N ARG A 114 -8.40 -3.46 12.31
CA ARG A 114 -8.32 -2.23 13.11
C ARG A 114 -9.20 -1.11 12.59
N GLU A 115 -9.46 -0.12 13.45
CA GLU A 115 -10.14 1.11 13.08
C GLU A 115 -9.20 2.06 12.30
N ALA A 116 -9.77 2.91 11.44
CA ALA A 116 -9.00 3.89 10.65
C ALA A 116 -8.16 4.82 11.53
N ARG A 117 -8.65 5.16 12.73
CA ARG A 117 -7.91 5.98 13.70
C ARG A 117 -6.64 5.30 14.18
N VAL A 118 -6.73 4.00 14.48
CA VAL A 118 -5.55 3.19 14.87
C VAL A 118 -4.57 3.09 13.71
N ALA A 119 -5.07 2.85 12.47
CA ALA A 119 -4.22 2.85 11.29
C ALA A 119 -3.49 4.19 11.08
N LEU A 120 -4.14 5.33 11.38
CA LEU A 120 -3.50 6.65 11.35
C LEU A 120 -2.35 6.77 12.36
N ASP A 121 -2.45 6.14 13.53
CA ASP A 121 -1.36 6.14 14.51
C ASP A 121 -0.13 5.41 13.97
N TYR A 122 -0.31 4.27 13.24
CA TYR A 122 0.77 3.59 12.51
C TYR A 122 1.43 4.50 11.47
N VAL A 123 0.62 5.15 10.63
CA VAL A 123 1.12 6.06 9.61
C VAL A 123 1.93 7.19 10.25
N THR A 124 1.42 7.78 11.32
CA THR A 124 2.07 8.89 12.04
C THR A 124 3.41 8.45 12.67
N ALA A 125 3.46 7.28 13.28
CA ALA A 125 4.70 6.73 13.83
C ALA A 125 5.75 6.47 12.74
N MET A 126 5.34 5.90 11.60
CA MET A 126 6.22 5.68 10.46
C MET A 126 6.68 7.00 9.83
N GLU A 127 5.79 8.00 9.65
CA GLU A 127 6.14 9.34 9.16
C GLU A 127 7.21 9.99 10.04
N LYS A 128 7.08 9.86 11.35
CA LYS A 128 8.04 10.40 12.33
C LYS A 128 9.44 9.77 12.21
N ARG A 129 9.51 8.46 11.96
CA ARG A 129 10.78 7.71 11.94
C ARG A 129 11.43 7.62 10.55
N LEU A 130 10.62 7.46 9.51
CA LEU A 130 11.11 7.24 8.15
C LEU A 130 11.12 8.52 7.31
N GLY A 131 10.31 9.51 7.70
CA GLY A 131 10.07 10.73 6.93
C GLY A 131 8.72 10.67 6.19
N LYS A 132 7.98 11.77 6.26
CA LYS A 132 6.61 11.88 5.73
C LYS A 132 6.48 11.53 4.24
N GLN A 133 7.49 11.89 3.43
CA GLN A 133 7.50 11.62 1.98
C GLN A 133 7.65 10.15 1.63
N ARG A 134 8.08 9.32 2.61
CA ARG A 134 8.30 7.89 2.43
C ARG A 134 7.11 7.03 2.87
N VAL A 135 6.04 7.63 3.37
CA VAL A 135 4.90 6.88 3.90
C VAL A 135 3.63 7.28 3.15
N ARG A 136 2.90 6.29 2.68
CA ARG A 136 1.60 6.40 2.02
C ARG A 136 0.66 5.35 2.59
N VAL A 137 -0.63 5.51 2.35
CA VAL A 137 -1.65 4.62 2.90
C VAL A 137 -2.31 3.83 1.78
N ILE A 138 -2.40 2.52 1.93
CA ILE A 138 -3.33 1.67 1.20
C ILE A 138 -4.60 1.59 2.04
N VAL A 139 -5.69 2.07 1.46
CA VAL A 139 -7.03 2.06 2.04
C VAL A 139 -7.79 0.87 1.46
N GLU A 140 -8.17 -0.07 2.30
CA GLU A 140 -8.95 -1.23 1.89
C GLU A 140 -10.39 -0.84 1.56
N ALA A 141 -10.74 -0.89 0.26
CA ALA A 141 -12.03 -0.46 -0.29
C ALA A 141 -13.09 -1.58 -0.28
N PHE A 142 -12.98 -2.50 0.65
CA PHE A 142 -13.88 -3.64 0.79
C PHE A 142 -14.30 -3.85 2.24
N ARG A 143 -15.33 -4.67 2.42
CA ARG A 143 -15.85 -5.09 3.74
C ARG A 143 -16.21 -6.56 3.71
N PRO A 144 -16.12 -7.29 4.84
CA PRO A 144 -16.62 -8.66 4.94
C PRO A 144 -18.10 -8.71 4.61
N GLN A 145 -18.53 -9.81 4.03
CA GLN A 145 -19.96 -10.03 3.73
C GLN A 145 -20.49 -11.28 4.41
N VAL A 146 -21.81 -11.31 4.59
CA VAL A 146 -22.50 -12.48 5.13
C VAL A 146 -22.31 -13.66 4.16
N GLY A 147 -21.93 -14.80 4.70
CA GLY A 147 -21.63 -16.00 3.89
C GLY A 147 -20.15 -16.15 3.50
N GLY A 148 -19.30 -15.20 3.89
CA GLY A 148 -17.85 -15.23 3.66
C GLY A 148 -17.40 -14.42 2.45
N GLY A 149 -16.08 -14.14 2.39
CA GLY A 149 -15.48 -13.27 1.37
C GLY A 149 -15.73 -11.78 1.65
N PHE A 150 -15.52 -10.97 0.62
CA PHE A 150 -15.59 -9.51 0.70
C PHE A 150 -16.52 -8.94 -0.37
N ARG A 151 -17.10 -7.79 -0.09
CA ARG A 151 -17.83 -6.92 -1.02
C ARG A 151 -17.13 -5.57 -1.13
N ALA A 152 -17.42 -4.81 -2.17
CA ALA A 152 -17.03 -3.40 -2.24
C ALA A 152 -17.59 -2.63 -1.02
N ALA A 153 -16.78 -1.77 -0.44
CA ALA A 153 -17.28 -0.80 0.54
C ALA A 153 -18.14 0.24 -0.16
N THR A 154 -19.17 0.74 0.53
CA THR A 154 -19.97 1.86 0.05
C THR A 154 -19.24 3.19 0.25
N ALA A 155 -19.65 4.24 -0.45
CA ALA A 155 -19.12 5.57 -0.21
C ALA A 155 -19.34 6.03 1.25
N ALA A 156 -20.45 5.69 1.86
CA ALA A 156 -20.74 5.99 3.27
C ALA A 156 -19.76 5.30 4.25
N GLU A 157 -19.25 4.12 3.90
CA GLU A 157 -18.24 3.41 4.70
C GLU A 157 -16.83 3.94 4.46
N LEU A 158 -16.52 4.38 3.22
CA LEU A 158 -15.18 4.85 2.85
C LEU A 158 -14.92 6.31 3.20
N MET A 159 -15.92 7.19 3.12
CA MET A 159 -15.74 8.62 3.39
C MET A 159 -15.17 8.91 4.79
N PRO A 160 -15.67 8.31 5.89
CA PRO A 160 -15.07 8.48 7.22
C PRO A 160 -13.63 7.95 7.29
N GLN A 161 -13.35 6.79 6.64
CA GLN A 161 -12.01 6.21 6.58
C GLN A 161 -11.03 7.13 5.86
N LEU A 162 -11.38 7.61 4.67
CA LEU A 162 -10.57 8.54 3.88
C LEU A 162 -10.35 9.87 4.59
N ASN A 163 -11.40 10.42 5.22
CA ASN A 163 -11.32 11.65 6.00
C ASN A 163 -10.34 11.56 7.17
N THR A 164 -10.19 10.37 7.77
CA THR A 164 -9.25 10.13 8.87
C THR A 164 -7.81 10.38 8.43
N TYR A 165 -7.45 10.06 7.19
CA TYR A 165 -6.08 10.26 6.69
C TYR A 165 -5.78 11.70 6.25
N GLY A 166 -6.80 12.57 6.14
CA GLY A 166 -6.64 13.97 5.83
C GLY A 166 -5.99 14.22 4.46
N ALA A 167 -4.98 15.08 4.41
CA ALA A 167 -4.26 15.43 3.18
C ALA A 167 -3.17 14.42 2.76
N ARG A 168 -3.12 13.24 3.37
CA ARG A 168 -2.17 12.21 3.00
C ARG A 168 -2.54 11.58 1.66
N ARG A 169 -1.51 11.19 0.89
CA ARG A 169 -1.75 10.44 -0.34
C ARG A 169 -2.19 9.01 0.01
N VAL A 170 -3.37 8.65 -0.46
CA VAL A 170 -3.98 7.32 -0.26
C VAL A 170 -4.12 6.60 -1.60
N TYR A 171 -4.15 5.28 -1.55
CA TYR A 171 -4.37 4.37 -2.67
C TYR A 171 -5.47 3.39 -2.29
N LEU A 172 -6.49 3.25 -3.13
CA LEU A 172 -7.59 2.32 -2.85
C LEU A 172 -7.20 0.90 -3.28
N PHE A 173 -7.34 -0.04 -2.39
CA PHE A 173 -7.11 -1.46 -2.64
C PHE A 173 -8.42 -2.26 -2.53
N ASP A 174 -8.76 -3.12 -3.50
CA ASP A 174 -8.08 -3.16 -4.77
C ASP A 174 -9.06 -2.64 -5.85
N GLY A 175 -8.51 -1.84 -6.74
CA GLY A 175 -9.28 -1.14 -7.76
C GLY A 175 -10.19 -2.05 -8.60
N PRO A 176 -9.64 -3.08 -9.29
CA PRO A 176 -10.40 -3.91 -10.21
C PRO A 176 -11.56 -4.67 -9.58
N HIS A 177 -11.48 -5.02 -8.29
CA HIS A 177 -12.48 -5.87 -7.62
C HIS A 177 -13.48 -5.06 -6.80
N TYR A 178 -13.06 -3.94 -6.19
CA TYR A 178 -13.84 -3.27 -5.16
C TYR A 178 -14.09 -1.78 -5.41
N VAL A 179 -13.55 -1.21 -6.49
CA VAL A 179 -13.70 0.22 -6.79
C VAL A 179 -14.39 0.40 -8.17
N PRO A 180 -15.70 0.16 -8.27
CA PRO A 180 -16.44 0.44 -9.49
C PRO A 180 -16.53 1.95 -9.74
N ASP A 181 -16.74 2.34 -11.01
CA ASP A 181 -16.84 3.75 -11.41
C ASP A 181 -17.90 4.53 -10.62
N THR A 182 -19.03 3.88 -10.29
CA THR A 182 -20.10 4.47 -9.46
C THR A 182 -19.58 4.88 -8.08
N LEU A 183 -18.73 4.07 -7.44
CA LEU A 183 -18.13 4.41 -6.16
C LEU A 183 -17.20 5.63 -6.28
N VAL A 184 -16.43 5.71 -7.36
CA VAL A 184 -15.54 6.86 -7.61
C VAL A 184 -16.35 8.15 -7.73
N ASP A 185 -17.48 8.12 -8.45
CA ASP A 185 -18.34 9.29 -8.64
C ASP A 185 -19.05 9.68 -7.33
N GLU A 186 -19.51 8.73 -6.54
CA GLU A 186 -20.08 8.97 -5.21
C GLU A 186 -19.06 9.61 -4.26
N LEU A 187 -17.82 9.13 -4.24
CA LEU A 187 -16.75 9.71 -3.42
C LEU A 187 -16.42 11.13 -3.85
N LYS A 188 -16.30 11.40 -5.16
CA LYS A 188 -16.10 12.77 -5.68
C LYS A 188 -17.23 13.71 -5.26
N ALA A 189 -18.49 13.26 -5.39
CA ALA A 189 -19.64 14.05 -4.98
C ALA A 189 -19.66 14.30 -3.45
N GLY A 190 -19.24 13.33 -2.65
CA GLY A 190 -19.11 13.46 -1.20
C GLY A 190 -18.06 14.49 -0.82
N PHE A 191 -16.85 14.40 -1.37
CA PHE A 191 -15.78 15.37 -1.10
C PHE A 191 -16.13 16.79 -1.55
N ALA A 192 -16.83 16.95 -2.67
CA ALA A 192 -17.28 18.27 -3.15
C ALA A 192 -18.27 18.93 -2.17
N LYS A 193 -19.19 18.16 -1.56
CA LYS A 193 -20.14 18.63 -0.55
C LYS A 193 -19.46 19.07 0.74
N ASP A 194 -18.42 18.33 1.16
CA ASP A 194 -17.65 18.63 2.38
C ASP A 194 -16.66 19.80 2.21
N GLY A 195 -16.61 20.43 1.04
CA GLY A 195 -15.63 21.48 0.72
C GLY A 195 -14.18 20.98 0.73
N LYS A 196 -13.96 19.68 0.71
CA LYS A 196 -12.66 19.03 0.64
C LYS A 196 -12.38 18.67 -0.83
N ARG A 197 -11.19 19.01 -1.28
CA ARG A 197 -10.76 18.58 -2.62
C ARG A 197 -10.41 17.09 -2.58
N PRO A 198 -10.79 16.31 -3.61
CA PRO A 198 -10.34 14.93 -3.77
C PRO A 198 -8.83 14.85 -3.94
#